data_482a8bce4fff697de14b9c3fe206e80e
#
_entry.id   482a8bce4fff697de14b9c3fe206e80e
#
_cell.length_a   1.000
_cell.length_b   1.000
_cell.length_c   1.000
_cell.angle_alpha   90.00
_cell.angle_beta   90.00
_cell.angle_gamma   90.00
#
_symmetry.space_group_name_H-M   'P 1'
#
loop_
_entity.id
_entity.type
_entity.pdbx_description
1 polymer ?
#
loop_
_entity_poly.entity_id
_entity_poly.type
_entity_poly.pdbx_seq_one_letter_code
_entity_poly.pdbx_strand_id
1 'polypeptide(L)'
;MKIPKIIILFIFLISGNIFASEKKSLDNHKNHVNNAHHKNNHIMLSYKYMYMKMDGYLKGSSDASYSDARTKPNGSNYMTVPLEMSMNMHMLSGMYTLSNDITIMLMGSYFDKEMEMKKHSSGKKKKMKSNGWGDTKFNFLKKIYNKNKSKININLGISLPTGSIEKKDTMFSGSKETLGYGMQLGSGTYDLLYGLTYNKFQDNYSYGVSISSVKRIGENSKDYSLGDIYQSNLFIAKPINNETFINLESEFKFQEKIDGSHKDILSVMSFAQDKESSGYKRIDLSFGVTHKFKNFNNLKMALKFKKPIYNDVNAVQLETENLIIIGLQYSY
;
A
#
# COMPACT_ATOMS: atom_id res chain seq x y z
N MET A 1 -34.08 18.89 12.48
CA MET A 1 -33.17 18.55 13.57
C MET A 1 -31.81 18.24 12.94
N LYS A 2 -30.86 19.19 13.02
CA LYS A 2 -29.52 19.03 12.39
C LYS A 2 -28.70 18.13 13.25
N ILE A 3 -28.28 16.98 12.73
CA ILE A 3 -27.31 16.07 13.36
C ILE A 3 -25.94 16.77 13.29
N PRO A 4 -25.21 16.94 14.41
CA PRO A 4 -23.90 17.53 14.39
C PRO A 4 -22.94 16.60 13.63
N LYS A 5 -22.17 17.18 12.70
CA LYS A 5 -21.06 16.49 12.04
C LYS A 5 -20.02 16.17 13.10
N ILE A 6 -19.99 14.93 13.56
CA ILE A 6 -18.87 14.38 14.34
C ILE A 6 -17.72 14.26 13.34
N ILE A 7 -16.77 15.17 13.45
CA ILE A 7 -15.48 15.08 12.76
C ILE A 7 -14.72 13.95 13.45
N ILE A 8 -14.81 12.74 12.90
CA ILE A 8 -13.97 11.63 13.32
C ILE A 8 -12.61 11.87 12.64
N LEU A 9 -11.68 12.42 13.38
CA LEU A 9 -10.30 12.60 12.96
C LEU A 9 -9.61 11.24 12.95
N PHE A 10 -9.51 10.59 11.80
CA PHE A 10 -8.81 9.33 11.61
C PHE A 10 -7.39 9.59 11.14
N ILE A 11 -6.39 9.08 11.86
CA ILE A 11 -4.96 9.23 11.61
C ILE A 11 -4.31 7.88 11.29
N PHE A 12 -3.32 7.79 10.38
CA PHE A 12 -2.98 6.56 9.64
C PHE A 12 -1.51 6.18 9.44
N LEU A 13 -1.16 4.89 9.35
CA LEU A 13 0.18 4.33 9.06
C LEU A 13 0.23 3.39 7.84
N ILE A 14 1.25 3.57 7.00
CA ILE A 14 1.63 2.60 5.96
C ILE A 14 1.97 1.27 6.64
N SER A 15 1.28 0.21 6.22
CA SER A 15 1.35 -1.12 6.83
C SER A 15 2.76 -1.72 6.82
N GLY A 16 3.54 -1.42 7.86
CA GLY A 16 4.76 -2.12 8.23
C GLY A 16 4.52 -3.44 8.98
N ASN A 17 3.26 -3.84 9.16
CA ASN A 17 2.85 -4.91 10.09
C ASN A 17 3.01 -6.35 9.56
N ILE A 18 3.99 -6.64 8.68
CA ILE A 18 4.30 -8.03 8.33
C ILE A 18 4.89 -8.78 9.53
N PHE A 19 5.52 -8.09 10.46
CA PHE A 19 6.22 -8.64 11.62
C PHE A 19 5.50 -8.38 12.95
N ALA A 20 4.17 -8.43 12.98
CA ALA A 20 3.39 -8.26 14.20
C ALA A 20 3.36 -9.54 15.03
N SER A 21 3.86 -9.48 16.25
CA SER A 21 3.76 -10.42 17.38
C SER A 21 5.00 -11.20 17.80
N GLU A 22 5.44 -10.96 19.00
CA GLU A 22 6.24 -11.87 19.80
C GLU A 22 5.71 -11.94 21.24
N LYS A 23 5.59 -13.18 21.75
CA LYS A 23 5.38 -13.47 23.16
C LYS A 23 6.72 -13.52 23.87
N LYS A 24 6.84 -12.88 25.04
CA LYS A 24 7.86 -13.21 26.02
C LYS A 24 7.60 -14.58 26.61
N SER A 25 8.53 -15.53 26.47
CA SER A 25 8.69 -16.57 27.47
C SER A 25 9.14 -15.87 28.77
N LEU A 26 8.56 -16.29 29.88
CA LEU A 26 8.86 -15.81 31.22
C LEU A 26 10.37 -15.81 31.47
N ASP A 27 10.88 -14.66 31.92
CA ASP A 27 12.20 -14.44 32.49
C ASP A 27 13.41 -14.79 31.62
N ASN A 28 13.95 -13.82 30.94
CA ASN A 28 15.30 -13.60 30.38
C ASN A 28 15.46 -13.22 28.91
N HIS A 29 14.42 -13.00 28.12
CA HIS A 29 14.57 -12.39 26.80
C HIS A 29 13.68 -11.16 26.65
N LYS A 30 14.15 -10.04 27.18
CA LYS A 30 13.72 -8.70 26.78
C LYS A 30 14.05 -8.54 25.31
N ASN A 31 13.07 -8.27 24.51
CA ASN A 31 13.07 -7.71 23.17
C ASN A 31 12.50 -8.62 22.09
N HIS A 32 11.60 -8.05 21.37
CA HIS A 32 11.26 -8.14 19.95
C HIS A 32 9.83 -8.50 19.65
N VAL A 33 9.11 -7.65 19.03
CA VAL A 33 8.49 -7.52 17.73
C VAL A 33 7.40 -6.48 17.75
N ASN A 34 7.26 -5.71 16.74
CA ASN A 34 6.59 -4.41 16.67
C ASN A 34 7.23 -3.32 17.56
N ASN A 35 8.51 -3.49 17.87
CA ASN A 35 9.34 -2.44 18.32
C ASN A 35 10.33 -2.12 17.21
N ALA A 36 10.03 -1.11 16.42
CA ALA A 36 11.08 -0.36 15.74
C ALA A 36 12.00 0.31 16.79
N HIS A 37 11.74 0.11 18.08
CA HIS A 37 12.49 0.67 19.20
C HIS A 37 13.24 -0.44 19.92
N HIS A 38 14.46 -0.66 19.50
CA HIS A 38 15.47 -1.46 20.17
C HIS A 38 16.30 -0.59 21.13
N LYS A 39 17.32 -1.18 21.75
CA LYS A 39 18.35 -0.41 22.49
C LYS A 39 18.95 0.67 21.57
N ASN A 40 19.45 1.76 22.14
CA ASN A 40 20.11 2.83 21.40
C ASN A 40 21.15 2.27 20.39
N ASN A 41 21.23 2.89 19.22
CA ASN A 41 22.15 2.55 18.12
C ASN A 41 21.87 1.23 17.41
N HIS A 42 20.63 0.81 17.33
CA HIS A 42 20.23 -0.42 16.62
C HIS A 42 19.85 -0.12 15.16
N ILE A 43 20.41 -0.88 14.24
CA ILE A 43 20.10 -0.81 12.80
C ILE A 43 19.25 -1.99 12.41
N MET A 44 18.20 -1.74 11.63
CA MET A 44 17.39 -2.78 10.98
C MET A 44 17.33 -2.53 9.48
N LEU A 45 17.57 -3.58 8.73
CA LEU A 45 17.40 -3.58 7.27
C LEU A 45 16.25 -4.50 6.93
N SER A 46 15.38 -4.07 6.02
CA SER A 46 14.33 -4.94 5.54
C SER A 46 14.18 -4.86 4.02
N TYR A 47 13.90 -6.02 3.46
CA TYR A 47 13.48 -6.18 2.07
C TYR A 47 12.08 -6.77 2.06
N LYS A 48 11.22 -6.22 1.20
CA LYS A 48 9.85 -6.71 1.02
C LYS A 48 9.54 -6.80 -0.47
N TYR A 49 9.07 -7.95 -0.89
CA TYR A 49 8.53 -8.17 -2.23
C TYR A 49 7.02 -8.26 -2.14
N MET A 50 6.31 -7.58 -3.04
CA MET A 50 4.86 -7.67 -3.20
C MET A 50 4.52 -7.95 -4.66
N TYR A 51 3.73 -8.98 -4.87
CA TYR A 51 3.05 -9.25 -6.13
C TYR A 51 1.56 -8.92 -5.99
N MET A 52 1.02 -8.19 -6.96
CA MET A 52 -0.40 -7.88 -7.07
C MET A 52 -0.89 -8.24 -8.45
N LYS A 53 -2.04 -8.91 -8.52
CA LYS A 53 -2.78 -9.18 -9.75
C LYS A 53 -4.12 -8.46 -9.71
N MET A 54 -4.47 -7.85 -10.84
CA MET A 54 -5.78 -7.26 -11.08
C MET A 54 -6.37 -7.91 -12.33
N ASP A 55 -7.59 -8.42 -12.22
CA ASP A 55 -8.31 -9.10 -13.30
C ASP A 55 -9.82 -8.97 -13.04
N GLY A 56 -10.62 -8.92 -14.12
CA GLY A 56 -12.03 -8.60 -13.99
C GLY A 56 -12.30 -7.11 -13.79
N TYR A 57 -13.57 -6.75 -13.76
CA TYR A 57 -14.02 -5.36 -13.65
C TYR A 57 -15.01 -5.20 -12.51
N LEU A 58 -14.95 -4.03 -11.87
CA LEU A 58 -15.92 -3.57 -10.87
C LEU A 58 -16.55 -2.26 -11.32
N LYS A 59 -17.85 -2.08 -10.98
CA LYS A 59 -18.59 -0.84 -11.10
C LYS A 59 -19.35 -0.59 -9.78
N GLY A 60 -18.93 0.42 -9.03
CA GLY A 60 -19.35 0.53 -7.64
C GLY A 60 -18.88 -0.70 -6.84
N SER A 61 -19.81 -1.40 -6.19
CA SER A 61 -19.54 -2.61 -5.40
C SER A 61 -19.89 -3.93 -6.11
N SER A 62 -20.20 -3.88 -7.39
CA SER A 62 -20.67 -5.04 -8.18
C SER A 62 -19.69 -5.37 -9.29
N ASP A 63 -19.66 -6.64 -9.67
CA ASP A 63 -18.97 -7.09 -10.87
C ASP A 63 -19.51 -6.36 -12.11
N ALA A 64 -18.62 -6.05 -13.03
CA ALA A 64 -18.94 -5.36 -14.26
C ALA A 64 -18.51 -6.17 -15.48
N SER A 65 -19.21 -5.96 -16.59
CA SER A 65 -18.92 -6.59 -17.85
C SER A 65 -17.85 -5.82 -18.65
N TYR A 66 -17.31 -6.48 -19.68
CA TYR A 66 -16.45 -5.80 -20.67
C TYR A 66 -17.16 -4.61 -21.34
N SER A 67 -18.49 -4.68 -21.53
CA SER A 67 -19.30 -3.59 -22.06
C SER A 67 -19.34 -2.39 -21.12
N ASP A 68 -19.48 -2.62 -19.82
CA ASP A 68 -19.39 -1.55 -18.80
C ASP A 68 -18.00 -0.92 -18.78
N ALA A 69 -16.93 -1.74 -18.82
CA ALA A 69 -15.54 -1.28 -18.85
C ALA A 69 -15.20 -0.45 -20.10
N ARG A 70 -15.93 -0.65 -21.17
CA ARG A 70 -15.81 0.12 -22.41
C ARG A 70 -16.56 1.44 -22.36
N THR A 71 -17.61 1.55 -21.56
CA THR A 71 -18.53 2.67 -21.56
C THR A 71 -18.14 3.71 -20.51
N LYS A 72 -18.00 4.96 -20.92
CA LYS A 72 -17.75 6.11 -20.04
C LYS A 72 -19.01 6.47 -19.21
N PRO A 73 -18.86 7.20 -18.11
CA PRO A 73 -19.99 7.70 -17.35
C PRO A 73 -20.99 8.55 -18.17
N ASN A 74 -20.53 9.22 -19.23
CA ASN A 74 -21.35 10.03 -20.14
C ASN A 74 -21.99 9.24 -21.30
N GLY A 75 -21.87 7.91 -21.30
CA GLY A 75 -22.42 7.02 -22.32
C GLY A 75 -21.57 6.85 -23.60
N SER A 76 -20.50 7.62 -23.78
CA SER A 76 -19.56 7.41 -24.90
C SER A 76 -18.64 6.22 -24.64
N ASN A 77 -17.90 5.77 -25.65
CA ASN A 77 -17.02 4.62 -25.50
C ASN A 77 -15.56 5.02 -25.39
N TYR A 78 -14.81 4.26 -24.58
CA TYR A 78 -13.35 4.28 -24.57
C TYR A 78 -12.80 3.60 -25.84
N MET A 79 -11.65 4.06 -26.31
CA MET A 79 -10.97 3.48 -27.50
C MET A 79 -10.32 2.12 -27.20
N THR A 80 -9.85 1.94 -25.97
CA THR A 80 -9.19 0.72 -25.50
C THR A 80 -9.72 0.34 -24.10
N VAL A 81 -9.61 -0.93 -23.76
CA VAL A 81 -10.03 -1.44 -22.44
C VAL A 81 -8.87 -2.22 -21.82
N PRO A 82 -8.42 -1.88 -20.61
CA PRO A 82 -7.54 -2.73 -19.82
C PRO A 82 -8.21 -4.07 -19.55
N LEU A 83 -7.49 -5.17 -19.75
CA LEU A 83 -7.99 -6.52 -19.50
C LEU A 83 -7.50 -7.05 -18.14
N GLU A 84 -6.21 -6.90 -17.88
CA GLU A 84 -5.55 -7.31 -16.65
C GLU A 84 -4.35 -6.42 -16.36
N MET A 85 -3.92 -6.40 -15.11
CA MET A 85 -2.68 -5.73 -14.70
C MET A 85 -1.97 -6.57 -13.64
N SER A 86 -0.65 -6.64 -13.75
CA SER A 86 0.20 -7.18 -12.68
C SER A 86 1.22 -6.13 -12.24
N MET A 87 1.60 -6.21 -10.96
CA MET A 87 2.63 -5.38 -10.39
C MET A 87 3.54 -6.19 -9.47
N ASN A 88 4.82 -6.13 -9.75
CA ASN A 88 5.87 -6.54 -8.83
C ASN A 88 6.44 -5.28 -8.15
N MET A 89 6.54 -5.29 -6.83
CA MET A 89 7.11 -4.19 -6.07
C MET A 89 8.18 -4.73 -5.12
N HIS A 90 9.39 -4.22 -5.25
CA HIS A 90 10.52 -4.48 -4.36
C HIS A 90 10.73 -3.26 -3.47
N MET A 91 10.62 -3.44 -2.15
CA MET A 91 10.79 -2.37 -1.17
C MET A 91 12.04 -2.65 -0.33
N LEU A 92 12.93 -1.68 -0.26
CA LEU A 92 14.09 -1.67 0.62
C LEU A 92 13.88 -0.61 1.70
N SER A 93 14.13 -0.94 2.95
CA SER A 93 14.11 0.05 4.03
C SER A 93 15.24 -0.18 5.02
N GLY A 94 15.81 0.93 5.47
CA GLY A 94 16.75 1.02 6.59
C GLY A 94 16.10 1.77 7.75
N MET A 95 16.24 1.24 8.94
CA MET A 95 15.77 1.88 10.18
C MET A 95 16.92 2.05 11.15
N TYR A 96 16.99 3.18 11.83
CA TYR A 96 17.96 3.48 12.86
C TYR A 96 17.27 3.99 14.11
N THR A 97 17.55 3.34 15.23
CA THR A 97 16.97 3.68 16.54
C THR A 97 17.85 4.70 17.24
N LEU A 98 17.39 5.96 17.25
CA LEU A 98 18.08 7.08 17.90
C LEU A 98 18.01 7.00 19.43
N SER A 99 16.90 6.53 19.96
CA SER A 99 16.66 6.36 21.40
C SER A 99 15.66 5.23 21.65
N ASN A 100 15.45 4.87 22.91
CA ASN A 100 14.46 3.83 23.27
C ASN A 100 13.04 4.10 22.75
N ASP A 101 12.75 5.32 22.33
CA ASP A 101 11.40 5.74 21.92
C ASP A 101 11.35 6.34 20.51
N ILE A 102 12.50 6.53 19.85
CA ILE A 102 12.59 7.23 18.57
C ILE A 102 13.35 6.37 17.57
N THR A 103 12.73 6.12 16.43
CA THR A 103 13.35 5.44 15.28
C THR A 103 13.10 6.25 14.00
N ILE A 104 14.11 6.40 13.19
CA ILE A 104 13.99 6.95 11.83
C ILE A 104 14.02 5.81 10.82
N MET A 105 13.31 5.98 9.71
CA MET A 105 13.24 5.00 8.62
C MET A 105 13.32 5.70 7.28
N LEU A 106 14.17 5.16 6.41
CA LEU A 106 14.24 5.51 4.99
C LEU A 106 13.75 4.30 4.18
N MET A 107 12.91 4.53 3.17
CA MET A 107 12.37 3.48 2.31
C MET A 107 12.32 3.91 0.86
N GLY A 108 12.78 3.03 -0.03
CA GLY A 108 12.63 3.14 -1.48
C GLY A 108 11.87 1.93 -2.02
N SER A 109 11.14 2.13 -3.11
CA SER A 109 10.39 1.06 -3.79
C SER A 109 10.72 1.04 -5.27
N TYR A 110 11.01 -0.13 -5.81
CA TYR A 110 11.17 -0.36 -7.25
C TYR A 110 9.95 -1.12 -7.76
N PHE A 111 9.37 -0.65 -8.84
CA PHE A 111 8.18 -1.22 -9.46
C PHE A 111 8.49 -1.85 -10.81
N ASP A 112 7.80 -2.93 -11.10
CA ASP A 112 7.65 -3.49 -12.45
C ASP A 112 6.16 -3.76 -12.67
N LYS A 113 5.56 -3.05 -13.62
CA LYS A 113 4.12 -3.05 -13.89
C LYS A 113 3.89 -3.45 -15.33
N GLU A 114 2.94 -4.34 -15.54
CA GLU A 114 2.46 -4.75 -16.87
C GLU A 114 0.94 -4.68 -16.90
N MET A 115 0.37 -4.08 -17.96
CA MET A 115 -1.07 -4.00 -18.20
C MET A 115 -1.37 -4.47 -19.62
N GLU A 116 -2.24 -5.47 -19.76
CA GLU A 116 -2.75 -5.87 -21.07
C GLU A 116 -3.95 -5.00 -21.45
N MET A 117 -3.88 -4.40 -22.63
CA MET A 117 -4.92 -3.55 -23.22
C MET A 117 -5.50 -4.18 -24.45
N LYS A 118 -6.80 -4.01 -24.70
CA LYS A 118 -7.48 -4.40 -25.93
C LYS A 118 -8.01 -3.19 -26.67
N LYS A 119 -7.61 -3.01 -27.94
CA LYS A 119 -8.17 -1.97 -28.81
C LYS A 119 -9.53 -2.42 -29.33
N HIS A 120 -10.58 -1.62 -29.07
CA HIS A 120 -11.93 -2.03 -29.41
C HIS A 120 -12.14 -2.20 -30.92
N SER A 121 -11.69 -1.24 -31.73
CA SER A 121 -11.95 -1.22 -33.20
C SER A 121 -11.33 -2.38 -33.95
N SER A 122 -10.24 -2.98 -33.47
CA SER A 122 -9.50 -4.05 -34.16
C SER A 122 -9.44 -5.36 -33.39
N GLY A 123 -9.88 -5.38 -32.14
CA GLY A 123 -9.72 -6.53 -31.23
C GLY A 123 -8.27 -6.86 -30.84
N LYS A 124 -7.29 -6.12 -31.37
CA LYS A 124 -5.86 -6.35 -31.06
C LYS A 124 -5.59 -6.13 -29.56
N LYS A 125 -4.76 -7.00 -29.01
CA LYS A 125 -4.24 -6.89 -27.64
C LYS A 125 -2.81 -6.40 -27.65
N LYS A 126 -2.42 -5.68 -26.60
CA LYS A 126 -1.05 -5.21 -26.40
C LYS A 126 -0.76 -5.04 -24.92
N LYS A 127 0.44 -5.46 -24.51
CA LYS A 127 0.97 -5.25 -23.17
C LYS A 127 1.73 -3.93 -23.09
N MET A 128 1.38 -3.12 -22.11
CA MET A 128 2.04 -1.87 -21.75
C MET A 128 2.85 -2.11 -20.48
N LYS A 129 4.09 -1.59 -20.44
CA LYS A 129 5.01 -1.82 -19.33
C LYS A 129 5.56 -0.50 -18.77
N SER A 130 5.77 -0.48 -17.47
CA SER A 130 6.55 0.56 -16.82
C SER A 130 7.34 -0.01 -15.65
N ASN A 131 8.58 0.39 -15.50
CA ASN A 131 9.43 -0.01 -14.40
C ASN A 131 10.33 1.13 -13.92
N GLY A 132 10.85 1.00 -12.71
CA GLY A 132 11.78 1.93 -12.10
C GLY A 132 11.48 2.23 -10.64
N TRP A 133 12.25 3.15 -10.09
CA TRP A 133 12.09 3.59 -8.71
C TRP A 133 10.85 4.48 -8.56
N GLY A 134 10.14 4.28 -7.46
CA GLY A 134 9.04 5.13 -7.01
C GLY A 134 9.52 6.23 -6.06
N ASP A 135 8.58 6.81 -5.34
CA ASP A 135 8.85 7.86 -4.38
C ASP A 135 9.63 7.34 -3.16
N THR A 136 10.63 8.09 -2.74
CA THR A 136 11.42 7.83 -1.54
C THR A 136 10.69 8.35 -0.32
N LYS A 137 10.59 7.55 0.73
CA LYS A 137 9.86 7.88 1.96
C LYS A 137 10.81 7.96 3.16
N PHE A 138 10.69 9.04 3.90
CA PHE A 138 11.36 9.22 5.18
C PHE A 138 10.31 9.27 6.29
N ASN A 139 10.51 8.48 7.36
CA ASN A 139 9.58 8.38 8.47
C ASN A 139 10.29 8.53 9.81
N PHE A 140 9.62 9.18 10.73
CA PHE A 140 9.97 9.32 12.13
C PHE A 140 8.91 8.59 12.95
N LEU A 141 9.34 7.57 13.71
CA LEU A 141 8.49 6.77 14.57
C LEU A 141 8.79 7.12 16.02
N LYS A 142 7.75 7.44 16.77
CA LYS A 142 7.87 7.74 18.21
C LYS A 142 6.92 6.87 19.02
N LYS A 143 7.49 6.16 19.99
CA LYS A 143 6.71 5.44 20.99
C LYS A 143 6.31 6.44 22.09
N ILE A 144 5.02 6.66 22.27
CA ILE A 144 4.46 7.64 23.21
C ILE A 144 3.89 6.99 24.46
N TYR A 145 3.62 5.68 24.41
CA TYR A 145 3.10 4.92 25.56
C TYR A 145 3.65 3.49 25.54
N ASN A 146 4.07 2.98 26.70
CA ASN A 146 4.55 1.62 26.86
C ASN A 146 4.38 1.15 28.32
N LYS A 147 3.15 0.86 28.72
CA LYS A 147 2.82 0.34 30.07
C LYS A 147 1.73 -0.73 29.97
N ASN A 148 1.62 -1.59 30.98
CA ASN A 148 0.55 -2.58 31.14
C ASN A 148 0.37 -3.48 29.89
N LYS A 149 1.47 -3.98 29.31
CA LYS A 149 1.46 -4.78 28.07
C LYS A 149 0.79 -4.05 26.88
N SER A 150 0.74 -2.72 26.90
CA SER A 150 0.19 -1.90 25.82
C SER A 150 1.24 -0.94 25.30
N LYS A 151 1.23 -0.70 23.99
CA LYS A 151 2.12 0.24 23.31
C LYS A 151 1.33 1.12 22.34
N ILE A 152 1.68 2.41 22.33
CA ILE A 152 1.18 3.35 21.32
C ILE A 152 2.38 3.98 20.63
N ASN A 153 2.39 3.92 19.30
CA ASN A 153 3.40 4.54 18.47
C ASN A 153 2.74 5.57 17.53
N ILE A 154 3.39 6.70 17.37
CA ILE A 154 3.07 7.68 16.32
C ILE A 154 4.10 7.55 15.21
N ASN A 155 3.66 7.70 13.99
CA ASN A 155 4.51 7.89 12.81
C ASN A 155 4.22 9.25 12.18
N LEU A 156 5.27 9.95 11.81
CA LEU A 156 5.24 11.14 10.98
C LEU A 156 6.28 10.98 9.88
N GLY A 157 5.95 11.32 8.66
CA GLY A 157 6.89 11.15 7.56
C GLY A 157 6.55 12.02 6.36
N ILE A 158 7.45 11.98 5.40
CA ILE A 158 7.32 12.65 4.11
C ILE A 158 7.68 11.68 2.99
N SER A 159 6.90 11.71 1.91
CA SER A 159 7.24 11.08 0.63
C SER A 159 7.78 12.15 -0.31
N LEU A 160 8.94 11.90 -0.87
CA LEU A 160 9.59 12.80 -1.83
C LEU A 160 9.24 12.35 -3.25
N PRO A 161 8.92 13.27 -4.18
CA PRO A 161 8.50 12.95 -5.54
C PRO A 161 9.68 12.50 -6.43
N THR A 162 10.35 11.42 -6.06
CA THR A 162 11.50 10.86 -6.78
C THR A 162 11.10 9.86 -7.86
N GLY A 163 9.86 9.37 -7.83
CA GLY A 163 9.31 8.48 -8.83
C GLY A 163 8.81 9.23 -10.07
N SER A 164 9.04 8.63 -11.25
CA SER A 164 8.60 9.24 -12.51
C SER A 164 7.08 9.27 -12.64
N ILE A 165 6.55 10.41 -13.10
CA ILE A 165 5.15 10.62 -13.53
C ILE A 165 5.01 10.81 -15.04
N GLU A 166 6.08 10.50 -15.81
CA GLU A 166 6.14 10.67 -17.27
C GLU A 166 6.51 9.35 -17.98
N LYS A 167 6.14 8.20 -17.40
CA LYS A 167 6.36 6.91 -18.04
C LYS A 167 5.54 6.80 -19.32
N LYS A 168 6.23 6.36 -20.37
CA LYS A 168 5.68 6.19 -21.72
C LYS A 168 5.96 4.79 -22.22
N ASP A 169 5.06 4.28 -23.06
CA ASP A 169 5.29 3.05 -23.82
C ASP A 169 4.70 3.16 -25.22
N THR A 170 5.06 2.24 -26.10
CA THR A 170 4.56 2.21 -27.46
C THR A 170 3.10 1.79 -27.48
N MET A 171 2.22 2.64 -27.97
CA MET A 171 0.77 2.36 -28.06
C MET A 171 0.39 1.62 -29.34
N PHE A 172 -0.91 1.39 -29.55
CA PHE A 172 -1.44 0.73 -30.76
C PHE A 172 -1.20 1.53 -32.05
N SER A 173 -0.94 2.83 -31.94
CA SER A 173 -0.53 3.72 -33.02
C SER A 173 0.89 3.46 -33.53
N GLY A 174 1.73 2.77 -32.74
CA GLY A 174 3.17 2.63 -32.98
C GLY A 174 4.00 3.77 -32.35
N SER A 175 3.37 4.85 -31.88
CA SER A 175 4.01 5.96 -31.18
C SER A 175 4.16 5.68 -29.68
N LYS A 176 5.15 6.32 -29.04
CA LYS A 176 5.28 6.37 -27.59
C LYS A 176 4.36 7.42 -27.02
N GLU A 177 3.46 7.01 -26.14
CA GLU A 177 2.49 7.88 -25.49
C GLU A 177 2.58 7.73 -23.95
N THR A 178 2.13 8.74 -23.24
CA THR A 178 2.13 8.72 -21.77
C THR A 178 1.15 7.67 -21.23
N LEU A 179 1.65 6.81 -20.36
CA LEU A 179 0.86 5.75 -19.72
C LEU A 179 -0.13 6.34 -18.70
N GLY A 180 -1.23 5.63 -18.45
CA GLY A 180 -2.25 6.02 -17.47
C GLY A 180 -1.71 6.16 -16.04
N TYR A 181 -2.47 6.83 -15.20
CA TYR A 181 -2.07 7.17 -13.81
C TYR A 181 -1.58 5.97 -12.98
N GLY A 182 -2.26 4.82 -13.08
CA GLY A 182 -1.88 3.58 -12.38
C GLY A 182 -0.54 3.00 -12.83
N MET A 183 -0.07 3.35 -14.03
CA MET A 183 1.20 2.91 -14.60
C MET A 183 2.36 3.88 -14.30
N GLN A 184 2.11 5.06 -13.75
CA GLN A 184 3.14 5.96 -13.27
C GLN A 184 3.80 5.41 -12.00
N LEU A 185 5.05 5.81 -11.70
CA LEU A 185 5.85 5.23 -10.62
C LEU A 185 5.84 6.08 -9.35
N GLY A 186 5.56 7.37 -9.46
CA GLY A 186 5.50 8.30 -8.35
C GLY A 186 4.20 9.09 -8.31
N SER A 187 4.03 9.89 -7.27
CA SER A 187 2.94 10.86 -7.14
C SER A 187 3.25 12.18 -7.84
N GLY A 188 4.54 12.52 -7.91
CA GLY A 188 5.02 13.81 -8.35
C GLY A 188 4.76 14.93 -7.34
N THR A 189 4.11 14.64 -6.20
CA THR A 189 3.86 15.57 -5.09
C THR A 189 4.71 15.23 -3.87
N TYR A 190 4.97 16.20 -3.02
CA TYR A 190 5.36 15.93 -1.64
C TYR A 190 4.14 15.42 -0.88
N ASP A 191 4.28 14.28 -0.19
CA ASP A 191 3.16 13.72 0.54
C ASP A 191 3.48 13.66 2.03
N LEU A 192 2.55 14.11 2.86
CA LEU A 192 2.64 13.96 4.30
C LEU A 192 2.13 12.56 4.70
N LEU A 193 2.96 11.85 5.45
CA LEU A 193 2.68 10.52 5.99
C LEU A 193 2.48 10.64 7.49
N TYR A 194 1.34 10.24 8.01
CA TYR A 194 1.12 10.29 9.44
C TYR A 194 0.25 9.14 9.94
N GLY A 195 0.38 8.82 11.25
CA GLY A 195 -0.38 7.74 11.78
C GLY A 195 -0.15 7.34 13.23
N LEU A 196 -0.99 6.41 13.70
CA LEU A 196 -1.04 5.91 15.06
C LEU A 196 -1.19 4.39 15.06
N THR A 197 -0.45 3.69 15.91
CA THR A 197 -0.61 2.26 16.14
C THR A 197 -0.74 1.98 17.62
N TYR A 198 -1.80 1.27 17.97
CA TYR A 198 -1.99 0.67 19.29
C TYR A 198 -1.76 -0.83 19.24
N ASN A 199 -0.98 -1.36 20.16
CA ASN A 199 -0.73 -2.78 20.32
C ASN A 199 -1.03 -3.19 21.77
N LYS A 200 -1.69 -4.32 21.95
CA LYS A 200 -1.90 -4.99 23.22
C LYS A 200 -1.31 -6.38 23.18
N PHE A 201 -0.49 -6.70 24.17
CA PHE A 201 0.16 -8.00 24.30
C PHE A 201 -0.53 -8.78 25.43
N GLN A 202 -0.98 -9.98 25.11
CA GLN A 202 -1.48 -10.96 26.07
C GLN A 202 -0.48 -12.13 26.14
N ASP A 203 -0.71 -13.07 27.04
CA ASP A 203 0.26 -14.15 27.24
C ASP A 203 0.35 -15.09 26.02
N ASN A 204 -0.77 -15.33 25.33
CA ASN A 204 -0.86 -16.28 24.21
C ASN A 204 -1.17 -15.64 22.85
N TYR A 205 -1.39 -14.35 22.78
CA TYR A 205 -1.67 -13.63 21.53
C TYR A 205 -1.39 -12.13 21.72
N SER A 206 -1.33 -11.42 20.62
CA SER A 206 -1.34 -9.96 20.62
C SER A 206 -2.33 -9.45 19.59
N TYR A 207 -2.87 -8.29 19.83
CA TYR A 207 -3.76 -7.63 18.85
C TYR A 207 -3.49 -6.13 18.84
N GLY A 208 -3.97 -5.50 17.81
CA GLY A 208 -3.81 -4.06 17.71
C GLY A 208 -4.64 -3.46 16.60
N VAL A 209 -4.61 -2.15 16.60
CA VAL A 209 -5.19 -1.32 15.56
C VAL A 209 -4.14 -0.34 15.09
N SER A 210 -4.04 -0.19 13.79
CA SER A 210 -3.30 0.92 13.20
C SER A 210 -4.21 1.72 12.29
N ILE A 211 -3.97 2.98 12.30
CA ILE A 211 -4.62 3.91 11.43
C ILE A 211 -3.55 4.76 10.76
N SER A 212 -3.64 5.09 9.40
CA SER A 212 -2.62 5.83 8.63
C SER A 212 -3.17 6.65 7.48
N SER A 213 -2.48 7.71 7.07
CA SER A 213 -2.86 8.54 5.93
C SER A 213 -1.66 8.94 5.09
N VAL A 214 -1.93 9.09 3.80
CA VAL A 214 -1.06 9.78 2.85
C VAL A 214 -1.82 11.01 2.36
N LYS A 215 -1.39 12.20 2.78
CA LYS A 215 -1.95 13.48 2.34
C LYS A 215 -1.08 14.06 1.25
N ARG A 216 -1.64 14.30 0.08
CA ARG A 216 -0.96 14.95 -1.02
C ARG A 216 -0.87 16.45 -0.76
N ILE A 217 0.30 17.05 -1.03
CA ILE A 217 0.52 18.48 -0.82
C ILE A 217 0.61 19.16 -2.18
N GLY A 218 -0.48 19.81 -2.57
CA GLY A 218 -0.60 20.50 -3.86
C GLY A 218 -0.67 19.57 -5.07
N GLU A 219 -0.53 20.16 -6.23
CA GLU A 219 -0.47 19.46 -7.52
C GLU A 219 0.99 19.22 -7.93
N ASN A 220 1.20 18.23 -8.77
CA ASN A 220 2.52 17.95 -9.34
C ASN A 220 2.79 18.82 -10.60
N SER A 221 3.98 18.68 -11.19
CA SER A 221 4.40 19.44 -12.38
C SER A 221 3.60 19.15 -13.65
N LYS A 222 2.57 18.29 -13.58
CA LYS A 222 1.67 17.91 -14.68
C LYS A 222 0.21 18.24 -14.35
N ASP A 223 -0.02 19.17 -13.44
CA ASP A 223 -1.32 19.76 -13.09
C ASP A 223 -2.33 18.72 -12.56
N TYR A 224 -1.86 17.73 -11.76
CA TYR A 224 -2.73 16.80 -11.05
C TYR A 224 -2.13 16.36 -9.71
N SER A 225 -2.97 15.85 -8.83
CA SER A 225 -2.57 15.12 -7.64
C SER A 225 -3.31 13.78 -7.58
N LEU A 226 -2.61 12.74 -7.12
CA LEU A 226 -3.26 11.48 -6.78
C LEU A 226 -4.15 11.71 -5.56
N GLY A 227 -5.25 10.95 -5.46
CA GLY A 227 -6.13 11.04 -4.31
C GLY A 227 -5.43 10.69 -2.99
N ASP A 228 -5.85 11.38 -1.93
CA ASP A 228 -5.42 11.06 -0.57
C ASP A 228 -5.77 9.63 -0.20
N ILE A 229 -4.95 9.00 0.64
CA ILE A 229 -5.16 7.62 1.07
C ILE A 229 -5.40 7.60 2.57
N TYR A 230 -6.43 6.87 2.98
CA TYR A 230 -6.81 6.63 4.36
C TYR A 230 -6.96 5.13 4.58
N GLN A 231 -6.36 4.61 5.64
CA GLN A 231 -6.24 3.18 5.90
C GLN A 231 -6.47 2.85 7.38
N SER A 232 -7.16 1.79 7.73
CA SER A 232 -7.17 1.25 9.08
C SER A 232 -6.97 -0.26 9.07
N ASN A 233 -6.15 -0.76 10.00
CA ASN A 233 -5.88 -2.18 10.13
C ASN A 233 -6.25 -2.65 11.51
N LEU A 234 -6.98 -3.74 11.58
CA LEU A 234 -7.18 -4.54 12.78
C LEU A 234 -6.36 -5.82 12.61
N PHE A 235 -5.55 -6.16 13.58
CA PHE A 235 -4.73 -7.37 13.48
C PHE A 235 -4.69 -8.14 14.80
N ILE A 236 -4.59 -9.44 14.67
CA ILE A 236 -4.33 -10.36 15.75
C ILE A 236 -3.19 -11.30 15.32
N ALA A 237 -2.31 -11.61 16.26
CA ALA A 237 -1.22 -12.54 16.02
C ALA A 237 -1.03 -13.47 17.19
N LYS A 238 -0.75 -14.74 16.87
CA LYS A 238 -0.60 -15.83 17.84
C LYS A 238 0.71 -16.58 17.60
N PRO A 239 1.56 -16.79 18.63
CA PRO A 239 2.67 -17.70 18.51
C PRO A 239 2.19 -19.14 18.37
N ILE A 240 2.78 -19.88 17.43
CA ILE A 240 2.66 -21.35 17.32
C ILE A 240 3.74 -21.99 18.18
N ASN A 241 4.94 -21.43 18.12
CA ASN A 241 6.09 -21.78 18.94
C ASN A 241 6.96 -20.54 19.17
N ASN A 242 8.15 -20.71 19.73
CA ASN A 242 9.03 -19.57 20.06
C ASN A 242 9.56 -18.81 18.84
N GLU A 243 9.53 -19.42 17.66
CA GLU A 243 10.09 -18.86 16.42
C GLU A 243 9.00 -18.47 15.40
N THR A 244 7.84 -19.12 15.45
CA THR A 244 6.81 -19.01 14.41
C THR A 244 5.54 -18.39 14.94
N PHE A 245 5.02 -17.41 14.21
CA PHE A 245 3.80 -16.69 14.51
C PHE A 245 2.86 -16.72 13.31
N ILE A 246 1.58 -16.85 13.57
CA ILE A 246 0.53 -16.59 12.58
C ILE A 246 -0.14 -15.26 12.87
N ASN A 247 -0.57 -14.57 11.84
CA ASN A 247 -1.33 -13.32 11.95
C ASN A 247 -2.53 -13.31 11.01
N LEU A 248 -3.61 -12.74 11.50
CA LEU A 248 -4.77 -12.35 10.72
C LEU A 248 -4.91 -10.84 10.78
N GLU A 249 -5.29 -10.24 9.66
CA GLU A 249 -5.43 -8.80 9.56
C GLU A 249 -6.61 -8.46 8.65
N SER A 250 -7.40 -7.47 9.08
CA SER A 250 -8.43 -6.82 8.26
C SER A 250 -8.00 -5.39 8.01
N GLU A 251 -7.87 -5.01 6.74
CA GLU A 251 -7.50 -3.66 6.31
C GLU A 251 -8.68 -3.01 5.63
N PHE A 252 -9.13 -1.87 6.13
CA PHE A 252 -9.99 -0.94 5.40
C PHE A 252 -9.11 0.12 4.73
N LYS A 253 -9.32 0.37 3.45
CA LYS A 253 -8.63 1.39 2.67
C LYS A 253 -9.63 2.25 1.90
N PHE A 254 -9.49 3.56 2.05
CA PHE A 254 -10.17 4.56 1.25
C PHE A 254 -9.13 5.39 0.50
N GLN A 255 -9.31 5.52 -0.79
CA GLN A 255 -8.51 6.40 -1.64
C GLN A 255 -9.44 7.36 -2.36
N GLU A 256 -9.15 8.64 -2.25
CA GLU A 256 -9.87 9.69 -2.98
C GLU A 256 -9.61 9.63 -4.48
N LYS A 257 -10.39 10.35 -5.27
CA LYS A 257 -10.18 10.51 -6.70
C LYS A 257 -8.93 11.34 -6.98
N ILE A 258 -8.38 11.17 -8.17
CA ILE A 258 -7.37 12.06 -8.73
C ILE A 258 -8.00 13.43 -8.94
N ASP A 259 -7.33 14.48 -8.47
CA ASP A 259 -7.66 15.87 -8.73
C ASP A 259 -6.77 16.44 -9.83
N GLY A 260 -7.25 17.45 -10.56
CA GLY A 260 -6.55 17.94 -11.74
C GLY A 260 -6.55 16.96 -12.92
N SER A 261 -5.67 17.13 -13.89
CA SER A 261 -5.49 16.18 -15.00
C SER A 261 -4.20 16.40 -15.77
N HIS A 262 -3.47 15.33 -16.04
CA HIS A 262 -2.27 15.35 -16.89
C HIS A 262 -2.68 15.55 -18.36
N LYS A 263 -2.19 16.62 -19.01
CA LYS A 263 -2.56 16.97 -20.41
C LYS A 263 -2.25 15.88 -21.45
N ASP A 264 -1.22 15.08 -21.22
CA ASP A 264 -0.80 14.02 -22.13
C ASP A 264 -1.44 12.65 -21.80
N ILE A 265 -2.24 12.54 -20.73
CA ILE A 265 -3.02 11.34 -20.40
C ILE A 265 -4.45 11.54 -20.89
N LEU A 266 -4.77 10.94 -22.01
CA LEU A 266 -6.05 11.16 -22.69
C LEU A 266 -7.15 10.27 -22.08
N SER A 267 -8.08 10.87 -21.36
CA SER A 267 -9.21 10.15 -20.72
C SER A 267 -10.11 9.40 -21.71
N VAL A 268 -10.06 9.73 -22.99
CA VAL A 268 -10.80 9.03 -24.04
C VAL A 268 -10.23 7.64 -24.36
N MET A 269 -8.98 7.39 -23.97
CA MET A 269 -8.30 6.15 -24.33
C MET A 269 -8.83 4.96 -23.54
N SER A 270 -8.95 5.08 -22.23
CA SER A 270 -9.42 3.98 -21.35
C SER A 270 -9.85 4.50 -19.97
N PHE A 271 -10.61 3.71 -19.22
CA PHE A 271 -10.95 4.03 -17.83
C PHE A 271 -9.69 4.15 -16.94
N ALA A 272 -8.60 3.45 -17.21
CA ALA A 272 -7.34 3.57 -16.46
C ALA A 272 -6.61 4.90 -16.70
N GLN A 273 -7.03 5.68 -17.70
CA GLN A 273 -6.55 7.01 -18.03
C GLN A 273 -7.58 8.10 -17.68
N ASP A 274 -8.77 7.70 -17.24
CA ASP A 274 -9.82 8.61 -16.83
C ASP A 274 -9.78 8.81 -15.30
N LYS A 275 -9.56 10.05 -14.86
CA LYS A 275 -9.53 10.38 -13.43
C LYS A 275 -10.84 10.06 -12.71
N GLU A 276 -11.97 10.11 -13.42
CA GLU A 276 -13.28 9.76 -12.84
C GLU A 276 -13.38 8.27 -12.48
N SER A 277 -12.57 7.43 -13.10
CA SER A 277 -12.41 6.01 -12.78
C SER A 277 -11.28 5.76 -11.76
N SER A 278 -11.02 6.73 -10.89
CA SER A 278 -10.03 6.63 -9.80
C SER A 278 -10.69 6.74 -8.43
N GLY A 279 -9.95 6.31 -7.39
CA GLY A 279 -10.47 6.30 -6.03
C GLY A 279 -11.42 5.13 -5.74
N TYR A 280 -11.36 4.63 -4.51
CA TYR A 280 -12.13 3.44 -4.08
C TYR A 280 -12.18 3.32 -2.57
N LYS A 281 -13.13 2.52 -2.08
CA LYS A 281 -13.15 1.94 -0.73
C LYS A 281 -12.96 0.44 -0.84
N ARG A 282 -12.13 -0.13 0.02
CA ARG A 282 -11.81 -1.56 -0.02
C ARG A 282 -11.60 -2.13 1.37
N ILE A 283 -12.07 -3.34 1.59
CA ILE A 283 -11.73 -4.15 2.77
C ILE A 283 -10.97 -5.38 2.29
N ASP A 284 -9.76 -5.54 2.82
CA ASP A 284 -8.92 -6.70 2.57
C ASP A 284 -8.86 -7.58 3.81
N LEU A 285 -8.91 -8.89 3.65
CA LEU A 285 -8.48 -9.85 4.67
C LEU A 285 -7.11 -10.41 4.31
N SER A 286 -6.26 -10.59 5.29
CA SER A 286 -4.97 -11.22 5.10
C SER A 286 -4.64 -12.24 6.18
N PHE A 287 -3.97 -13.29 5.74
CA PHE A 287 -3.35 -14.31 6.59
C PHE A 287 -1.83 -14.25 6.36
N GLY A 288 -1.07 -14.35 7.45
CA GLY A 288 0.38 -14.33 7.36
C GLY A 288 1.05 -15.27 8.35
N VAL A 289 2.27 -15.66 8.00
CA VAL A 289 3.17 -16.43 8.85
C VAL A 289 4.49 -15.68 8.96
N THR A 290 5.01 -15.55 10.16
CA THR A 290 6.34 -14.96 10.42
C THR A 290 7.19 -15.99 11.14
N HIS A 291 8.41 -16.21 10.63
CA HIS A 291 9.38 -17.11 11.22
C HIS A 291 10.69 -16.40 11.55
N LYS A 292 11.23 -16.64 12.74
CA LYS A 292 12.52 -16.16 13.21
C LYS A 292 13.52 -17.31 13.18
N PHE A 293 14.62 -17.15 12.47
CA PHE A 293 15.62 -18.19 12.32
C PHE A 293 16.53 -18.27 13.54
N LYS A 294 16.59 -19.44 14.21
CA LYS A 294 17.43 -19.66 15.41
C LYS A 294 18.92 -19.43 15.14
N ASN A 295 19.41 -19.98 14.02
CA ASN A 295 20.83 -19.91 13.65
C ASN A 295 21.27 -18.52 13.17
N PHE A 296 20.30 -17.68 12.84
CA PHE A 296 20.48 -16.29 12.45
C PHE A 296 19.62 -15.42 13.35
N ASN A 297 20.02 -15.27 14.62
CA ASN A 297 19.24 -14.70 15.72
C ASN A 297 18.51 -13.38 15.40
N ASN A 298 18.96 -12.69 14.36
CA ASN A 298 18.44 -11.39 13.96
C ASN A 298 17.70 -11.41 12.62
N LEU A 299 17.53 -12.58 11.99
CA LEU A 299 16.83 -12.72 10.72
C LEU A 299 15.39 -13.19 10.94
N LYS A 300 14.45 -12.48 10.33
CA LYS A 300 13.02 -12.86 10.27
C LYS A 300 12.57 -12.91 8.83
N MET A 301 11.69 -13.86 8.52
CA MET A 301 10.97 -13.96 7.26
C MET A 301 9.48 -13.93 7.53
N ALA A 302 8.74 -13.23 6.69
CA ALA A 302 7.28 -13.23 6.72
C ALA A 302 6.72 -13.50 5.34
N LEU A 303 5.64 -14.27 5.31
CA LEU A 303 4.81 -14.51 4.13
C LEU A 303 3.38 -14.07 4.49
N LYS A 304 2.76 -13.25 3.63
CA LYS A 304 1.37 -12.79 3.79
C LYS A 304 0.63 -12.94 2.47
N PHE A 305 -0.53 -13.55 2.54
CA PHE A 305 -1.54 -13.55 1.49
C PHE A 305 -2.66 -12.58 1.87
N LYS A 306 -3.05 -11.69 0.94
CA LYS A 306 -4.10 -10.70 1.14
C LYS A 306 -5.09 -10.78 -0.01
N LYS A 307 -6.38 -10.79 0.31
CA LYS A 307 -7.47 -10.81 -0.65
C LYS A 307 -8.49 -9.72 -0.30
N PRO A 308 -8.90 -8.88 -1.27
CA PRO A 308 -10.07 -8.02 -1.12
C PRO A 308 -11.33 -8.88 -0.91
N ILE A 309 -12.16 -8.49 0.05
CA ILE A 309 -13.46 -9.11 0.33
C ILE A 309 -14.61 -8.14 0.11
N TYR A 310 -14.31 -6.86 -0.01
CA TYR A 310 -15.25 -5.81 -0.36
C TYR A 310 -14.51 -4.73 -1.14
N ASN A 311 -15.13 -4.28 -2.23
CA ASN A 311 -14.68 -3.14 -3.03
C ASN A 311 -15.89 -2.25 -3.32
N ASP A 312 -15.66 -0.94 -3.37
CA ASP A 312 -16.59 0.07 -3.87
C ASP A 312 -15.77 1.10 -4.64
N VAL A 313 -15.82 1.04 -5.95
CA VAL A 313 -14.97 1.84 -6.85
C VAL A 313 -15.76 2.96 -7.49
N ASN A 314 -15.11 4.07 -7.82
CA ASN A 314 -15.71 5.11 -8.64
C ASN A 314 -15.68 4.70 -10.11
N ALA A 315 -16.82 4.85 -10.80
CA ALA A 315 -17.03 4.41 -12.17
C ALA A 315 -16.63 2.93 -12.38
N VAL A 316 -15.82 2.60 -13.39
CA VAL A 316 -15.33 1.23 -13.63
C VAL A 316 -13.83 1.16 -13.38
N GLN A 317 -13.38 0.11 -12.70
CA GLN A 317 -11.96 -0.17 -12.45
C GLN A 317 -11.66 -1.67 -12.61
N LEU A 318 -10.37 -2.03 -12.80
CA LEU A 318 -9.94 -3.41 -12.67
C LEU A 318 -10.07 -3.86 -11.21
N GLU A 319 -10.57 -5.07 -11.01
CA GLU A 319 -10.63 -5.70 -9.71
C GLU A 319 -9.24 -6.14 -9.24
N THR A 320 -8.89 -5.86 -7.98
CA THR A 320 -7.71 -6.46 -7.36
C THR A 320 -8.07 -7.88 -6.90
N GLU A 321 -7.48 -8.89 -7.52
CA GLU A 321 -7.76 -10.29 -7.21
C GLU A 321 -7.10 -10.74 -5.91
N ASN A 322 -5.78 -10.54 -5.80
CA ASN A 322 -5.01 -10.92 -4.63
C ASN A 322 -3.65 -10.19 -4.56
N LEU A 323 -3.04 -10.23 -3.37
CA LEU A 323 -1.68 -9.76 -3.12
C LEU A 323 -0.91 -10.82 -2.34
N ILE A 324 0.31 -11.09 -2.79
CA ILE A 324 1.27 -11.94 -2.07
C ILE A 324 2.42 -11.04 -1.62
N ILE A 325 2.79 -11.14 -0.35
CA ILE A 325 3.84 -10.31 0.23
C ILE A 325 4.83 -11.22 0.94
N ILE A 326 6.11 -11.09 0.58
CA ILE A 326 7.24 -11.77 1.23
C ILE A 326 8.13 -10.70 1.84
N GLY A 327 8.49 -10.86 3.10
CA GLY A 327 9.35 -9.93 3.82
C GLY A 327 10.55 -10.62 4.45
N LEU A 328 11.70 -9.97 4.39
CA LEU A 328 12.90 -10.32 5.12
C LEU A 328 13.30 -9.12 5.98
N GLN A 329 13.67 -9.36 7.22
CA GLN A 329 14.18 -8.33 8.13
C GLN A 329 15.38 -8.86 8.87
N TYR A 330 16.43 -8.06 8.86
CA TYR A 330 17.64 -8.30 9.63
C TYR A 330 17.89 -7.16 10.60
N SER A 331 18.23 -7.47 11.82
CA SER A 331 18.46 -6.50 12.88
C SER A 331 19.90 -6.65 13.41
N TYR A 332 20.63 -5.53 13.44
CA TYR A 332 22.04 -5.50 13.84
C TYR A 332 22.22 -4.75 15.15
#